data_2290a183fab618bbcd1eb9378f81bf74
#
_entry.id   2290a183fab618bbcd1eb9378f81bf74
#
_cell.length_a   1.000
_cell.length_b   1.000
_cell.length_c   1.000
_cell.angle_alpha   90.00
_cell.angle_beta   90.00
_cell.angle_gamma   90.00
#
_symmetry.space_group_name_H-M   'P 1'
#
loop_
_entity.id
_entity.type
_entity.pdbx_description
1 polymer ?
#
loop_
_entity_poly.entity_id
_entity_poly.type
_entity_poly.pdbx_seq_one_letter_code
_entity_poly.pdbx_strand_id
1 'polypeptide(L)'
;MQFMLANKTDLPQIVNIYNQSIPTRLATADLKPVTVAERQEWFEGFNERYSIWKIMDEQKMWGWVSLRPFYGRDAYAPTAEISIYVDQSVQHQGVGQQALQFLETQLPQRAIKNVVALIFSHNLASINLFKRNKFEQWGHLPNIAILDGVQRSLDIWGRNY
;
A
#
# COMPACT_ATOMS: atom_id res chain seq x y z
N MET A 1 6.50 16.11 8.04
CA MET A 1 5.57 15.02 7.69
C MET A 1 5.26 14.21 8.94
N GLN A 2 4.00 13.87 9.18
CA GLN A 2 3.51 13.13 10.36
C GLN A 2 2.72 11.92 9.91
N PHE A 3 2.85 10.81 10.63
CA PHE A 3 2.10 9.57 10.41
C PHE A 3 1.13 9.38 11.57
N MET A 4 -0.15 9.33 11.28
CA MET A 4 -1.21 9.25 12.28
C MET A 4 -2.17 8.11 11.91
N LEU A 5 -2.64 7.35 12.91
CA LEU A 5 -3.70 6.38 12.65
C LEU A 5 -4.88 7.08 11.99
N ALA A 6 -5.35 6.51 10.88
CA ALA A 6 -6.51 7.01 10.20
C ALA A 6 -7.79 6.65 10.97
N ASN A 7 -8.78 7.51 10.90
CA ASN A 7 -10.10 7.27 11.45
C ASN A 7 -11.17 7.35 10.35
N LYS A 8 -12.42 7.05 10.69
CA LYS A 8 -13.52 6.97 9.72
C LYS A 8 -13.75 8.27 8.95
N THR A 9 -13.44 9.43 9.55
CA THR A 9 -13.61 10.73 8.87
C THR A 9 -12.53 10.98 7.81
N ASP A 10 -11.45 10.22 7.83
CA ASP A 10 -10.37 10.29 6.84
C ASP A 10 -10.67 9.47 5.56
N LEU A 11 -11.66 8.56 5.63
CA LEU A 11 -11.96 7.63 4.54
C LEU A 11 -12.25 8.30 3.20
N PRO A 12 -13.00 9.42 3.12
CA PRO A 12 -13.21 10.11 1.84
C PRO A 12 -11.91 10.55 1.18
N GLN A 13 -10.95 11.08 1.95
CA GLN A 13 -9.66 11.51 1.42
C GLN A 13 -8.75 10.33 1.06
N ILE A 14 -8.79 9.25 1.83
CA ILE A 14 -8.10 7.99 1.53
C ILE A 14 -8.58 7.44 0.18
N VAL A 15 -9.90 7.39 -0.04
CA VAL A 15 -10.50 6.95 -1.30
C VAL A 15 -10.14 7.88 -2.44
N ASN A 16 -10.15 9.20 -2.22
CA ASN A 16 -9.76 10.18 -3.24
C ASN A 16 -8.32 9.95 -3.71
N ILE A 17 -7.37 9.79 -2.79
CA ILE A 17 -5.95 9.52 -3.13
C ILE A 17 -5.81 8.18 -3.85
N TYR A 18 -6.52 7.13 -3.40
CA TYR A 18 -6.52 5.84 -4.08
C TYR A 18 -7.01 5.96 -5.53
N ASN A 19 -8.14 6.64 -5.75
CA ASN A 19 -8.74 6.80 -7.07
C ASN A 19 -7.83 7.55 -8.05
N GLN A 20 -6.96 8.45 -7.58
CA GLN A 20 -5.96 9.12 -8.43
C GLN A 20 -5.00 8.11 -9.08
N SER A 21 -4.77 6.96 -8.47
CA SER A 21 -3.86 5.94 -8.99
C SER A 21 -4.47 5.10 -10.12
N ILE A 22 -5.79 4.98 -10.18
CA ILE A 22 -6.50 4.08 -11.10
C ILE A 22 -6.21 4.40 -12.58
N PRO A 23 -6.30 5.66 -13.05
CA PRO A 23 -6.02 5.97 -14.45
C PRO A 23 -4.58 5.67 -14.88
N THR A 24 -3.66 5.58 -13.94
CA THR A 24 -2.24 5.31 -14.25
C THR A 24 -2.00 3.88 -14.71
N ARG A 25 -2.88 2.94 -14.36
CA ARG A 25 -2.74 1.50 -14.59
C ARG A 25 -1.45 0.90 -14.02
N LEU A 26 -0.87 1.54 -13.00
CA LEU A 26 0.40 1.13 -12.38
C LEU A 26 0.23 0.53 -10.99
N ALA A 27 -0.68 1.07 -10.18
CA ALA A 27 -0.67 0.85 -8.73
C ALA A 27 -1.84 0.00 -8.21
N THR A 28 -2.85 -0.26 -9.01
CA THR A 28 -4.03 -1.04 -8.59
C THR A 28 -4.64 -1.80 -9.76
N ALA A 29 -5.30 -2.92 -9.45
CA ALA A 29 -6.07 -3.70 -10.39
C ALA A 29 -7.51 -3.17 -10.60
N ASP A 30 -7.96 -2.19 -9.81
CA ASP A 30 -9.23 -1.54 -10.04
C ASP A 30 -9.21 -0.75 -11.34
N LEU A 31 -10.22 -0.95 -12.19
CA LEU A 31 -10.33 -0.31 -13.49
C LEU A 31 -11.19 0.96 -13.47
N LYS A 32 -12.00 1.12 -12.43
CA LYS A 32 -12.92 2.24 -12.24
C LYS A 32 -12.77 2.81 -10.83
N PRO A 33 -13.02 4.12 -10.63
CA PRO A 33 -13.02 4.71 -9.30
C PRO A 33 -13.98 3.97 -8.37
N VAL A 34 -13.54 3.80 -7.12
CA VAL A 34 -14.34 3.23 -6.04
C VAL A 34 -15.00 4.33 -5.23
N THR A 35 -16.15 4.05 -4.62
CA THR A 35 -16.85 4.98 -3.74
C THR A 35 -16.44 4.81 -2.28
N VAL A 36 -16.70 5.82 -1.47
CA VAL A 36 -16.52 5.75 -0.01
C VAL A 36 -17.36 4.63 0.60
N ALA A 37 -18.60 4.46 0.12
CA ALA A 37 -19.50 3.40 0.60
C ALA A 37 -18.95 1.99 0.33
N GLU A 38 -18.39 1.75 -0.87
CA GLU A 38 -17.77 0.48 -1.22
C GLU A 38 -16.50 0.16 -0.40
N ARG A 39 -15.83 1.19 0.13
CA ARG A 39 -14.61 1.04 0.93
C ARG A 39 -14.85 1.04 2.43
N GLN A 40 -16.08 1.22 2.90
CA GLN A 40 -16.38 1.28 4.33
C GLN A 40 -16.03 -0.03 5.04
N GLU A 41 -16.50 -1.17 4.55
CA GLU A 41 -16.20 -2.49 5.13
C GLU A 41 -14.68 -2.79 5.10
N TRP A 42 -14.01 -2.46 4.01
CA TRP A 42 -12.56 -2.57 3.91
C TRP A 42 -11.85 -1.76 4.99
N PHE A 43 -12.31 -0.53 5.25
CA PHE A 43 -11.74 0.34 6.28
C PHE A 43 -12.01 -0.19 7.70
N GLU A 44 -13.20 -0.70 7.95
CA GLU A 44 -13.59 -1.30 9.24
C GLU A 44 -12.80 -2.58 9.56
N GLY A 45 -12.19 -3.22 8.58
CA GLY A 45 -11.33 -4.39 8.74
C GLY A 45 -9.94 -4.09 9.34
N PHE A 46 -9.54 -2.81 9.46
CA PHE A 46 -8.29 -2.45 10.12
C PHE A 46 -8.41 -2.53 11.64
N ASN A 47 -7.30 -2.86 12.31
CA ASN A 47 -7.21 -3.05 13.76
C ASN A 47 -5.81 -2.67 14.27
N GLU A 48 -5.51 -2.91 15.55
CA GLU A 48 -4.21 -2.57 16.14
C GLU A 48 -3.02 -3.27 15.45
N ARG A 49 -3.20 -4.50 15.03
CA ARG A 49 -2.14 -5.27 14.36
C ARG A 49 -2.00 -4.86 12.89
N TYR A 50 -3.11 -4.73 12.20
CA TYR A 50 -3.19 -4.39 10.79
C TYR A 50 -3.85 -3.02 10.66
N SER A 51 -3.01 -2.01 10.60
CA SER A 51 -3.47 -0.62 10.70
C SER A 51 -3.31 0.13 9.38
N ILE A 52 -4.03 1.23 9.28
CA ILE A 52 -3.86 2.24 8.22
C ILE A 52 -3.47 3.57 8.85
N TRP A 53 -2.46 4.22 8.28
CA TRP A 53 -1.99 5.53 8.72
C TRP A 53 -2.12 6.52 7.59
N LYS A 54 -2.67 7.69 7.90
CA LYS A 54 -2.61 8.87 7.05
C LYS A 54 -1.24 9.54 7.19
N ILE A 55 -0.74 10.03 6.07
CA ILE A 55 0.52 10.77 5.98
C ILE A 55 0.14 12.24 5.83
N MET A 56 0.43 13.02 6.85
CA MET A 56 0.05 14.42 6.92
C MET A 56 1.27 15.34 6.81
N ASP A 57 1.11 16.42 6.08
CA ASP A 57 2.02 17.55 6.14
C ASP A 57 1.22 18.81 6.34
N GLU A 58 1.50 19.55 7.42
CA GLU A 58 0.64 20.62 7.92
C GLU A 58 -0.82 20.14 8.08
N GLN A 59 -1.76 20.66 7.28
CA GLN A 59 -3.18 20.31 7.33
C GLN A 59 -3.63 19.44 6.15
N LYS A 60 -2.69 19.06 5.24
CA LYS A 60 -3.00 18.29 4.05
C LYS A 60 -2.59 16.83 4.19
N MET A 61 -3.47 15.92 3.79
CA MET A 61 -3.13 14.50 3.64
C MET A 61 -2.34 14.31 2.33
N TRP A 62 -1.09 13.88 2.45
CA TRP A 62 -0.19 13.62 1.32
C TRP A 62 -0.25 12.18 0.83
N GLY A 63 -0.84 11.30 1.63
CA GLY A 63 -0.95 9.90 1.28
C GLY A 63 -1.42 9.06 2.45
N TRP A 64 -1.35 7.76 2.28
CA TRP A 64 -1.60 6.80 3.33
C TRP A 64 -0.76 5.53 3.11
N VAL A 65 -0.48 4.83 4.20
CA VAL A 65 0.18 3.54 4.21
C VAL A 65 -0.63 2.59 5.07
N SER A 66 -0.75 1.34 4.66
CA SER A 66 -1.49 0.33 5.42
C SER A 66 -0.75 -0.99 5.46
N LEU A 67 -1.06 -1.75 6.51
CA LEU A 67 -0.73 -3.16 6.65
C LEU A 67 -2.02 -3.96 6.71
N ARG A 68 -2.09 -5.05 5.95
CA ARG A 68 -3.19 -6.00 5.98
C ARG A 68 -2.68 -7.43 6.16
N PRO A 69 -3.53 -8.37 6.62
CA PRO A 69 -3.16 -9.79 6.62
C PRO A 69 -2.77 -10.23 5.21
N PHE A 70 -1.65 -10.93 5.07
CA PHE A 70 -1.22 -11.45 3.77
C PHE A 70 -2.20 -12.49 3.22
N TYR A 71 -2.59 -13.46 4.03
CA TYR A 71 -3.42 -14.58 3.57
C TYR A 71 -4.56 -14.97 4.53
N GLY A 72 -4.72 -14.25 5.64
CA GLY A 72 -5.83 -14.42 6.58
C GLY A 72 -5.87 -15.75 7.34
N ARG A 73 -4.77 -16.51 7.40
CA ARG A 73 -4.62 -17.76 8.18
C ARG A 73 -3.58 -17.57 9.29
N ASP A 74 -3.76 -18.22 10.42
CA ASP A 74 -2.95 -18.02 11.63
C ASP A 74 -1.44 -18.23 11.41
N ALA A 75 -1.06 -19.22 10.61
CA ALA A 75 0.34 -19.48 10.29
C ALA A 75 1.01 -18.32 9.54
N TYR A 76 0.24 -17.51 8.81
CA TYR A 76 0.71 -16.33 8.10
C TYR A 76 0.56 -15.02 8.89
N ALA A 77 0.09 -15.08 10.13
CA ALA A 77 -0.09 -13.89 10.97
C ALA A 77 1.18 -13.03 11.15
N PRO A 78 2.42 -13.58 11.13
CA PRO A 78 3.62 -12.75 11.14
C PRO A 78 3.91 -12.01 9.83
N THR A 79 3.14 -12.25 8.76
CA THR A 79 3.32 -11.63 7.45
C THR A 79 2.20 -10.64 7.16
N ALA A 80 2.56 -9.43 6.79
CA ALA A 80 1.60 -8.40 6.37
C ALA A 80 1.84 -7.95 4.94
N GLU A 81 0.76 -7.65 4.23
CA GLU A 81 0.79 -6.97 2.94
C GLU A 81 0.78 -5.46 3.16
N ILE A 82 1.70 -4.75 2.53
CA ILE A 82 1.78 -3.29 2.55
C ILE A 82 1.12 -2.68 1.33
N SER A 83 0.41 -1.57 1.55
CA SER A 83 -0.02 -0.66 0.47
C SER A 83 0.41 0.76 0.80
N ILE A 84 0.91 1.50 -0.19
CA ILE A 84 1.29 2.91 -0.09
C ILE A 84 0.66 3.64 -1.28
N TYR A 85 -0.10 4.69 -0.97
CA TYR A 85 -0.68 5.58 -1.98
C TYR A 85 -0.36 7.02 -1.63
N VAL A 86 0.11 7.78 -2.62
CA VAL A 86 0.57 9.16 -2.45
C VAL A 86 -0.22 10.07 -3.38
N ASP A 87 -0.69 11.18 -2.85
CA ASP A 87 -1.39 12.22 -3.62
C ASP A 87 -0.50 12.68 -4.79
N GLN A 88 -1.09 12.79 -5.98
CA GLN A 88 -0.36 13.10 -7.21
C GLN A 88 0.41 14.42 -7.12
N SER A 89 -0.11 15.40 -6.38
CA SER A 89 0.52 16.73 -6.24
C SER A 89 1.84 16.71 -5.46
N VAL A 90 2.14 15.62 -4.74
CA VAL A 90 3.33 15.51 -3.88
C VAL A 90 4.17 14.26 -4.18
N GLN A 91 3.94 13.65 -5.34
CA GLN A 91 4.80 12.57 -5.83
C GLN A 91 6.24 13.04 -6.03
N HIS A 92 7.19 12.10 -5.99
CA HIS A 92 8.64 12.36 -6.12
C HIS A 92 9.26 13.21 -4.99
N GLN A 93 8.53 13.51 -3.92
CA GLN A 93 9.03 14.24 -2.74
C GLN A 93 9.50 13.33 -1.60
N GLY A 94 9.75 12.06 -1.88
CA GLY A 94 10.25 11.10 -0.89
C GLY A 94 9.19 10.54 0.07
N VAL A 95 7.90 10.81 -0.15
CA VAL A 95 6.81 10.37 0.73
C VAL A 95 6.81 8.84 0.91
N GLY A 96 6.94 8.09 -0.18
CA GLY A 96 6.98 6.62 -0.12
C GLY A 96 8.19 6.09 0.66
N GLN A 97 9.35 6.74 0.55
CA GLN A 97 10.55 6.40 1.33
C GLN A 97 10.31 6.59 2.83
N GLN A 98 9.75 7.72 3.21
CA GLN A 98 9.44 7.99 4.62
C GLN A 98 8.34 7.06 5.15
N ALA A 99 7.36 6.69 4.32
CA ALA A 99 6.33 5.72 4.68
C ALA A 99 6.92 4.34 5.02
N LEU A 100 7.89 3.85 4.22
CA LEU A 100 8.57 2.59 4.52
C LEU A 100 9.41 2.68 5.80
N GLN A 101 10.15 3.77 6.00
CA GLN A 101 10.94 3.99 7.22
C GLN A 101 10.05 4.06 8.47
N PHE A 102 8.94 4.78 8.40
CA PHE A 102 7.95 4.80 9.48
C PHE A 102 7.42 3.40 9.77
N LEU A 103 7.05 2.66 8.72
CA LEU A 103 6.48 1.33 8.88
C LEU A 103 7.43 0.39 9.63
N GLU A 104 8.73 0.42 9.33
CA GLU A 104 9.73 -0.40 10.03
C GLU A 104 9.67 -0.22 11.56
N THR A 105 9.39 0.99 12.04
CA THR A 105 9.25 1.26 13.48
C THR A 105 7.98 0.67 14.09
N GLN A 106 6.99 0.35 13.25
CA GLN A 106 5.69 -0.16 13.69
C GLN A 106 5.60 -1.69 13.76
N LEU A 107 6.49 -2.40 13.08
CA LEU A 107 6.42 -3.86 12.94
C LEU A 107 6.63 -4.63 14.25
N PRO A 108 7.62 -4.29 15.12
CA PRO A 108 7.89 -5.08 16.34
C PRO A 108 6.69 -5.15 17.29
N GLN A 109 6.05 -4.02 17.55
CA GLN A 109 4.91 -3.96 18.48
C GLN A 109 3.66 -4.68 17.95
N ARG A 110 3.63 -5.00 16.64
CA ARG A 110 2.55 -5.72 15.96
C ARG A 110 2.87 -7.20 15.73
N ALA A 111 4.05 -7.66 16.19
CA ALA A 111 4.55 -9.00 15.94
C ALA A 111 4.54 -9.39 14.45
N ILE A 112 4.84 -8.41 13.56
CA ILE A 112 5.01 -8.63 12.13
C ILE A 112 6.50 -8.79 11.86
N LYS A 113 6.85 -9.89 11.20
CA LYS A 113 8.23 -10.25 10.88
C LYS A 113 8.53 -10.22 9.38
N ASN A 114 7.49 -10.23 8.57
CA ASN A 114 7.62 -10.22 7.13
C ASN A 114 6.65 -9.22 6.53
N VAL A 115 7.12 -8.46 5.55
CA VAL A 115 6.27 -7.55 4.78
C VAL A 115 6.35 -7.92 3.31
N VAL A 116 5.20 -8.03 2.66
CA VAL A 116 5.10 -8.27 1.22
C VAL A 116 4.38 -7.12 0.54
N ALA A 117 4.80 -6.80 -0.68
CA ALA A 117 4.16 -5.84 -1.55
C ALA A 117 3.83 -6.51 -2.88
N LEU A 118 2.60 -6.33 -3.36
CA LEU A 118 2.16 -6.77 -4.67
C LEU A 118 2.30 -5.60 -5.65
N ILE A 119 3.19 -5.72 -6.62
CA ILE A 119 3.55 -4.62 -7.51
C ILE A 119 3.48 -5.11 -8.96
N PHE A 120 2.73 -4.43 -9.81
CA PHE A 120 2.77 -4.74 -11.24
C PHE A 120 4.19 -4.60 -11.77
N SER A 121 4.63 -5.58 -12.59
CA SER A 121 6.01 -5.67 -13.09
C SER A 121 6.43 -4.45 -13.93
N HIS A 122 5.47 -3.69 -14.45
CA HIS A 122 5.72 -2.45 -15.20
C HIS A 122 5.73 -1.18 -14.34
N ASN A 123 5.45 -1.29 -13.03
CA ASN A 123 5.54 -0.16 -12.10
C ASN A 123 6.97 0.00 -11.57
N LEU A 124 7.86 0.49 -12.41
CA LEU A 124 9.28 0.63 -12.10
C LEU A 124 9.55 1.59 -10.93
N ALA A 125 8.73 2.60 -10.75
CA ALA A 125 8.87 3.55 -9.65
C ALA A 125 8.70 2.86 -8.28
N SER A 126 7.65 2.06 -8.13
CA SER A 126 7.42 1.27 -6.92
C SER A 126 8.50 0.20 -6.75
N ILE A 127 8.83 -0.56 -7.77
CA ILE A 127 9.90 -1.58 -7.72
C ILE A 127 11.21 -0.96 -7.21
N ASN A 128 11.61 0.18 -7.75
CA ASN A 128 12.84 0.85 -7.34
C ASN A 128 12.78 1.38 -5.90
N LEU A 129 11.61 1.83 -5.45
CA LEU A 129 11.39 2.24 -4.06
C LEU A 129 11.60 1.05 -3.12
N PHE A 130 10.96 -0.08 -3.38
CA PHE A 130 11.05 -1.27 -2.54
C PHE A 130 12.46 -1.89 -2.57
N LYS A 131 13.10 -1.99 -3.73
CA LYS A 131 14.50 -2.44 -3.87
C LYS A 131 15.47 -1.62 -2.99
N ARG A 132 15.36 -0.28 -3.04
CA ARG A 132 16.20 0.59 -2.20
C ARG A 132 16.00 0.38 -0.71
N ASN A 133 14.84 -0.14 -0.30
CA ASN A 133 14.51 -0.49 1.07
C ASN A 133 14.72 -1.98 1.36
N LYS A 134 15.61 -2.66 0.63
CA LYS A 134 16.05 -4.04 0.86
C LYS A 134 14.94 -5.09 0.69
N PHE A 135 13.89 -4.78 -0.07
CA PHE A 135 12.95 -5.80 -0.52
C PHE A 135 13.54 -6.57 -1.70
N GLU A 136 13.28 -7.86 -1.73
CA GLU A 136 13.68 -8.79 -2.76
C GLU A 136 12.47 -9.32 -3.51
N GLN A 137 12.62 -9.67 -4.76
CA GLN A 137 11.55 -10.30 -5.53
C GLN A 137 11.40 -11.76 -5.09
N TRP A 138 10.30 -12.05 -4.40
CA TRP A 138 9.99 -13.40 -3.93
C TRP A 138 9.14 -14.21 -4.90
N GLY A 139 8.49 -13.56 -5.85
CA GLY A 139 7.67 -14.23 -6.86
C GLY A 139 7.35 -13.36 -8.05
N HIS A 140 6.93 -14.03 -9.13
CA HIS A 140 6.48 -13.42 -10.37
C HIS A 140 5.27 -14.19 -10.89
N LEU A 141 4.19 -13.49 -11.15
CA LEU A 141 2.94 -14.03 -11.68
C LEU A 141 2.75 -13.49 -13.10
N PRO A 142 3.10 -14.28 -14.14
CA PRO A 142 3.09 -13.80 -15.51
C PRO A 142 1.66 -13.62 -16.03
N ASN A 143 1.40 -12.47 -16.64
CA ASN A 143 0.18 -12.16 -17.39
C ASN A 143 -1.12 -12.41 -16.61
N ILE A 144 -1.11 -12.21 -15.29
CA ILE A 144 -2.22 -12.52 -14.37
C ILE A 144 -3.38 -11.53 -14.45
N ALA A 145 -3.14 -10.31 -14.95
CA ALA A 145 -4.14 -9.24 -15.02
C ALA A 145 -4.26 -8.69 -16.45
N ILE A 146 -5.45 -8.15 -16.76
CA ILE A 146 -5.70 -7.41 -18.00
C ILE A 146 -6.10 -5.99 -17.62
N LEU A 147 -5.29 -5.01 -18.04
CA LEU A 147 -5.55 -3.59 -17.85
C LEU A 147 -5.74 -2.94 -19.23
N ASP A 148 -6.96 -2.47 -19.51
CA ASP A 148 -7.32 -1.86 -20.81
C ASP A 148 -6.91 -2.74 -22.02
N GLY A 149 -7.17 -4.06 -21.92
CA GLY A 149 -6.85 -5.03 -22.99
C GLY A 149 -5.38 -5.48 -23.05
N VAL A 150 -4.51 -4.94 -22.18
CA VAL A 150 -3.09 -5.33 -22.10
C VAL A 150 -2.87 -6.29 -20.95
N GLN A 151 -2.30 -7.46 -21.24
CA GLN A 151 -1.87 -8.41 -20.20
C GLN A 151 -0.72 -7.83 -19.38
N ARG A 152 -0.81 -7.97 -18.06
CA ARG A 152 0.17 -7.46 -17.10
C ARG A 152 0.56 -8.52 -16.09
N SER A 153 1.84 -8.56 -15.78
CA SER A 153 2.40 -9.43 -14.75
C SER A 153 2.43 -8.72 -13.41
N LEU A 154 2.35 -9.50 -12.33
CA LEU A 154 2.42 -9.02 -10.95
C LEU A 154 3.63 -9.64 -10.26
N ASP A 155 4.44 -8.84 -9.59
CA ASP A 155 5.56 -9.28 -8.79
C ASP A 155 5.22 -9.25 -7.29
N ILE A 156 5.74 -10.23 -6.56
CA ILE A 156 5.70 -10.26 -5.11
C ILE A 156 7.06 -9.82 -4.61
N TRP A 157 7.12 -8.67 -3.95
CA TRP A 157 8.32 -8.14 -3.31
C TRP A 157 8.20 -8.35 -1.81
N GLY A 158 9.23 -8.91 -1.18
CA GLY A 158 9.20 -9.23 0.24
C GLY A 158 10.47 -8.87 0.97
N ARG A 159 10.33 -8.68 2.30
CA ARG A 159 11.44 -8.46 3.22
C ARG A 159 11.14 -9.10 4.57
N ASN A 160 12.13 -9.81 5.11
CA ASN A 160 12.13 -10.30 6.49
C ASN A 160 12.74 -9.22 7.42
N TYR A 161 12.23 -9.12 8.65
CA TYR A 161 12.65 -8.16 9.69
C TYR A 161 13.05 -8.85 10.97
#